data_a124d1998e548490c38d28081d9ed02a
#
_entry.id   a124d1998e548490c38d28081d9ed02a
#
_cell.length_a   1.000
_cell.length_b   1.000
_cell.length_c   1.000
_cell.angle_alpha   90.00
_cell.angle_beta   90.00
_cell.angle_gamma   90.00
#
_symmetry.space_group_name_H-M   'P 1'
#
loop_
_entity.id
_entity.type
_entity.pdbx_description
1 polymer ?
#
loop_
_entity_poly.entity_id
_entity_poly.type
_entity_poly.pdbx_seq_one_letter_code
_entity_poly.pdbx_strand_id
1 'polypeptide(L)'
;MTITPTSAHPSPAGSSGPAASASPSHDLPVPAVAPPGLKGLVVADTSIGDVRGAEGFFHYRQYSAVELAESRSFEDVWHLLLLGHLPDVAERQAFHTATASRRALPPTVLAALPAIAASGAAPLSQLATGLALTGGALGLRPMLDIDAAARLDDALALVALVPTLVAALHRLGKALAPIEPDPSLGQAADYLRMLTGAVPAADEARAVDAYLVLTADHGFNASTFTGRVIASTGADLGACVVGALGALSGPLHGGAPSRALDLLDEIGDPSRSAEVIEAKVAAGERIMGFGHAVYVGEDPRSVLLRELATELGGPQAELARTTEAAVVETLACLKPDRDLRTNVEFFAGVVMERCGIPRELFTSTFAVSRTAGWCAHALEQAAARRLIRPSARYTGPAPAVPVPTIEER
;
A
#
# COMPACT_ATOMS: atom_id res chain seq x y z
N MET A 1 45.20 -60.77 -30.62
CA MET A 1 45.84 -60.59 -31.94
C MET A 1 46.02 -59.07 -32.06
N THR A 2 47.14 -58.49 -31.61
CA THR A 2 48.39 -58.30 -32.36
C THR A 2 48.07 -57.75 -33.76
N ILE A 3 48.41 -56.49 -34.08
CA ILE A 3 49.76 -56.00 -34.51
C ILE A 3 49.70 -54.47 -34.75
N THR A 4 50.65 -53.72 -34.16
CA THR A 4 51.25 -52.46 -34.59
C THR A 4 52.31 -52.75 -35.63
N PRO A 5 53.12 -51.81 -36.27
CA PRO A 5 53.17 -50.34 -36.31
C PRO A 5 53.50 -49.77 -37.70
N THR A 6 53.70 -48.45 -37.90
CA THR A 6 54.95 -47.85 -38.46
C THR A 6 54.73 -46.38 -38.87
N SER A 7 55.41 -45.54 -38.22
CA SER A 7 56.23 -44.35 -38.43
C SER A 7 56.32 -43.67 -39.82
N ALA A 8 56.28 -42.34 -39.79
CA ALA A 8 57.31 -41.44 -40.31
C ALA A 8 56.99 -39.96 -40.14
N HIS A 9 57.86 -39.20 -39.47
CA HIS A 9 57.97 -37.73 -39.53
C HIS A 9 58.71 -37.35 -40.87
N PRO A 10 58.50 -36.08 -41.37
CA PRO A 10 59.32 -34.98 -40.87
C PRO A 10 58.53 -33.59 -40.80
N SER A 11 58.99 -32.71 -39.92
CA SER A 11 58.81 -31.25 -39.98
C SER A 11 59.76 -30.64 -41.04
N PRO A 12 59.51 -29.35 -41.51
CA PRO A 12 59.88 -28.22 -40.71
C PRO A 12 59.05 -26.92 -40.90
N ALA A 13 59.07 -26.10 -39.85
CA ALA A 13 59.13 -24.64 -39.78
C ALA A 13 58.30 -23.76 -40.74
N GLY A 14 57.39 -23.00 -40.09
CA GLY A 14 56.76 -21.77 -40.60
C GLY A 14 56.23 -20.95 -39.49
N SER A 15 56.99 -19.93 -39.03
CA SER A 15 56.62 -18.93 -38.02
C SER A 15 55.49 -18.06 -38.54
N SER A 16 54.39 -18.07 -37.92
CA SER A 16 53.39 -16.99 -37.99
C SER A 16 52.87 -16.69 -36.58
N GLY A 17 53.02 -15.42 -36.21
CA GLY A 17 52.73 -14.91 -34.86
C GLY A 17 51.24 -15.05 -34.43
N PRO A 18 50.97 -14.79 -33.16
CA PRO A 18 49.64 -15.02 -32.63
C PRO A 18 48.63 -14.03 -33.22
N ALA A 19 47.66 -14.58 -33.94
CA ALA A 19 46.47 -13.84 -34.33
C ALA A 19 45.73 -13.46 -33.05
N ALA A 20 45.61 -12.16 -32.77
CA ALA A 20 44.76 -11.63 -31.73
C ALA A 20 43.35 -12.13 -31.99
N SER A 21 42.87 -13.02 -31.14
CA SER A 21 41.45 -13.37 -31.07
C SER A 21 40.67 -12.13 -30.69
N ALA A 22 40.07 -11.48 -31.66
CA ALA A 22 39.03 -10.48 -31.39
C ALA A 22 37.91 -11.18 -30.60
N SER A 23 37.83 -10.91 -29.33
CA SER A 23 36.65 -11.25 -28.52
C SER A 23 35.44 -10.62 -29.21
N PRO A 24 34.33 -11.37 -29.42
CA PRO A 24 33.12 -10.76 -29.94
C PRO A 24 32.70 -9.65 -28.99
N SER A 25 32.72 -8.41 -29.47
CA SER A 25 32.06 -7.30 -28.80
C SER A 25 30.55 -7.63 -28.73
N HIS A 26 30.08 -8.12 -27.57
CA HIS A 26 28.67 -8.13 -27.29
C HIS A 26 28.24 -6.65 -27.22
N ASP A 27 27.76 -6.11 -28.33
CA ASP A 27 26.96 -4.88 -28.34
C ASP A 27 25.69 -5.17 -27.58
N LEU A 28 25.77 -5.07 -26.24
CA LEU A 28 24.60 -5.07 -25.39
C LEU A 28 23.81 -3.78 -25.74
N PRO A 29 22.50 -3.90 -26.02
CA PRO A 29 21.71 -2.73 -26.33
C PRO A 29 21.84 -1.71 -25.20
N VAL A 30 22.11 -0.44 -25.55
CA VAL A 30 22.19 0.65 -24.58
C VAL A 30 20.86 0.70 -23.84
N PRO A 31 20.85 0.54 -22.50
CA PRO A 31 19.60 0.55 -21.75
C PRO A 31 18.84 1.86 -21.97
N ALA A 32 17.53 1.78 -22.21
CA ALA A 32 16.68 2.95 -22.28
C ALA A 32 16.68 3.68 -20.94
N VAL A 33 16.74 5.01 -20.97
CA VAL A 33 16.67 5.83 -19.76
C VAL A 33 15.21 6.04 -19.40
N ALA A 34 14.81 5.53 -18.24
CA ALA A 34 13.46 5.76 -17.72
C ALA A 34 13.25 7.24 -17.35
N PRO A 35 12.05 7.79 -17.54
CA PRO A 35 11.72 9.15 -17.09
C PRO A 35 11.79 9.27 -15.57
N PRO A 36 12.05 10.49 -15.03
CA PRO A 36 12.05 10.71 -13.59
C PRO A 36 10.75 10.24 -12.93
N GLY A 37 10.87 9.49 -11.83
CA GLY A 37 9.72 8.92 -11.12
C GLY A 37 8.95 7.86 -11.89
N LEU A 38 9.52 7.31 -12.97
CA LEU A 38 8.91 6.30 -13.86
C LEU A 38 7.57 6.77 -14.49
N LYS A 39 7.32 8.07 -14.57
CA LYS A 39 6.05 8.63 -15.05
C LYS A 39 5.77 8.20 -16.50
N GLY A 40 4.61 7.59 -16.73
CA GLY A 40 4.19 7.11 -18.04
C GLY A 40 4.89 5.82 -18.50
N LEU A 41 5.65 5.15 -17.63
CA LEU A 41 6.26 3.87 -17.92
C LEU A 41 5.44 2.72 -17.33
N VAL A 42 5.01 1.79 -18.17
CA VAL A 42 4.43 0.52 -17.71
C VAL A 42 5.55 -0.43 -17.33
N VAL A 43 5.61 -0.84 -16.06
CA VAL A 43 6.67 -1.68 -15.50
C VAL A 43 6.28 -3.14 -15.32
N ALA A 44 4.97 -3.44 -15.31
CA ALA A 44 4.44 -4.79 -15.28
C ALA A 44 2.98 -4.80 -15.73
N ASP A 45 2.50 -5.96 -16.17
CA ASP A 45 1.08 -6.21 -16.34
C ASP A 45 0.45 -6.56 -14.99
N THR A 46 -0.83 -6.24 -14.83
CA THR A 46 -1.63 -6.61 -13.65
C THR A 46 -3.07 -6.92 -14.05
N SER A 47 -3.65 -7.89 -13.37
CA SER A 47 -5.08 -8.22 -13.48
C SER A 47 -5.86 -7.80 -12.23
N ILE A 48 -5.22 -7.12 -11.26
CA ILE A 48 -5.82 -6.76 -9.97
C ILE A 48 -6.80 -5.59 -10.12
N GLY A 49 -6.39 -4.53 -10.83
CA GLY A 49 -7.22 -3.34 -11.04
C GLY A 49 -6.49 -2.28 -11.87
N ASP A 50 -7.21 -1.21 -12.19
CA ASP A 50 -6.69 -0.07 -12.95
C ASP A 50 -7.27 1.24 -12.42
N VAL A 51 -6.54 2.34 -12.62
CA VAL A 51 -6.93 3.69 -12.22
C VAL A 51 -6.92 4.60 -13.44
N ARG A 52 -8.10 4.98 -13.90
CA ARG A 52 -8.33 5.84 -15.06
C ARG A 52 -8.61 7.27 -14.61
N GLY A 53 -7.54 7.96 -14.23
CA GLY A 53 -7.63 9.27 -13.59
C GLY A 53 -8.32 10.34 -14.42
N ALA A 54 -8.19 10.30 -15.76
CA ALA A 54 -8.87 11.23 -16.66
C ALA A 54 -10.40 10.99 -16.74
N GLU A 55 -10.83 9.76 -16.43
CA GLU A 55 -12.24 9.35 -16.46
C GLU A 55 -12.90 9.46 -15.07
N GLY A 56 -12.13 9.79 -14.02
CA GLY A 56 -12.63 9.76 -12.64
C GLY A 56 -13.07 8.36 -12.21
N PHE A 57 -12.38 7.32 -12.69
CA PHE A 57 -12.79 5.92 -12.54
C PHE A 57 -11.63 5.05 -12.07
N PHE A 58 -11.92 4.09 -11.20
CA PHE A 58 -11.01 2.98 -10.85
C PHE A 58 -11.82 1.70 -10.59
N HIS A 59 -11.18 0.57 -10.77
CA HIS A 59 -11.85 -0.72 -10.66
C HIS A 59 -10.94 -1.80 -10.06
N TYR A 60 -11.57 -2.79 -9.44
CA TYR A 60 -10.95 -4.03 -8.99
C TYR A 60 -11.44 -5.16 -9.89
N ARG A 61 -10.50 -5.87 -10.51
CA ARG A 61 -10.84 -6.83 -11.56
C ARG A 61 -11.72 -6.14 -12.61
N GLN A 62 -12.93 -6.63 -12.89
CA GLN A 62 -13.87 -6.05 -13.86
C GLN A 62 -14.95 -5.16 -13.23
N TYR A 63 -14.91 -4.87 -11.93
CA TYR A 63 -15.97 -4.16 -11.22
C TYR A 63 -15.53 -2.75 -10.79
N SER A 64 -16.41 -1.77 -10.93
CA SER A 64 -16.21 -0.44 -10.33
C SER A 64 -15.97 -0.56 -8.83
N ALA A 65 -14.91 0.06 -8.35
CA ALA A 65 -14.59 0.03 -6.93
C ALA A 65 -15.60 0.82 -6.08
N VAL A 66 -16.23 1.87 -6.66
CA VAL A 66 -17.31 2.62 -6.01
C VAL A 66 -18.55 1.75 -5.88
N GLU A 67 -19.01 1.11 -6.95
CA GLU A 67 -20.17 0.20 -6.90
C GLU A 67 -19.95 -0.97 -5.95
N LEU A 68 -18.70 -1.47 -5.86
CA LEU A 68 -18.34 -2.47 -4.85
C LEU A 68 -18.47 -1.91 -3.44
N ALA A 69 -18.00 -0.68 -3.20
CA ALA A 69 -18.11 -0.02 -1.91
C ALA A 69 -19.55 0.29 -1.51
N GLU A 70 -20.45 0.50 -2.45
CA GLU A 70 -21.88 0.70 -2.22
C GLU A 70 -22.63 -0.59 -1.88
N SER A 71 -22.25 -1.72 -2.49
CA SER A 71 -23.09 -2.93 -2.54
C SER A 71 -22.47 -4.18 -1.92
N ARG A 72 -21.18 -4.18 -1.59
CA ARG A 72 -20.43 -5.35 -1.10
C ARG A 72 -19.69 -5.04 0.19
N SER A 73 -19.39 -6.08 0.96
CA SER A 73 -18.53 -5.97 2.14
C SER A 73 -17.05 -5.95 1.75
N PHE A 74 -16.20 -5.50 2.68
CA PHE A 74 -14.76 -5.56 2.51
C PHE A 74 -14.28 -7.00 2.31
N GLU A 75 -14.86 -7.98 2.99
CA GLU A 75 -14.54 -9.40 2.80
C GLU A 75 -14.89 -9.90 1.41
N ASP A 76 -15.99 -9.45 0.80
CA ASP A 76 -16.34 -9.78 -0.59
C ASP A 76 -15.29 -9.23 -1.57
N VAL A 77 -14.80 -8.01 -1.33
CA VAL A 77 -13.78 -7.36 -2.16
C VAL A 77 -12.40 -7.97 -1.92
N TRP A 78 -12.08 -8.30 -0.69
CA TRP A 78 -10.88 -9.06 -0.36
C TRP A 78 -10.86 -10.41 -1.07
N HIS A 79 -11.98 -11.15 -1.06
CA HIS A 79 -12.15 -12.38 -1.85
C HIS A 79 -11.90 -12.13 -3.34
N LEU A 80 -12.53 -11.09 -3.90
CA LEU A 80 -12.36 -10.70 -5.31
C LEU A 80 -10.90 -10.44 -5.67
N LEU A 81 -10.18 -9.68 -4.85
CA LEU A 81 -8.78 -9.31 -5.11
C LEU A 81 -7.87 -10.54 -5.11
N LEU A 82 -8.04 -11.47 -4.15
CA LEU A 82 -7.17 -12.64 -4.01
C LEU A 82 -7.57 -13.80 -4.93
N LEU A 83 -8.86 -14.05 -5.11
CA LEU A 83 -9.37 -15.23 -5.81
C LEU A 83 -9.89 -14.91 -7.23
N GLY A 84 -10.06 -13.62 -7.58
CA GLY A 84 -10.35 -13.19 -8.94
C GLY A 84 -11.83 -13.11 -9.32
N HIS A 85 -12.73 -13.45 -8.41
CA HIS A 85 -14.18 -13.36 -8.60
C HIS A 85 -14.90 -12.96 -7.31
N LEU A 86 -16.11 -12.43 -7.43
CA LEU A 86 -16.97 -12.17 -6.28
C LEU A 86 -17.51 -13.49 -5.73
N PRO A 87 -17.59 -13.64 -4.39
CA PRO A 87 -18.10 -14.88 -3.80
C PRO A 87 -19.60 -15.06 -4.04
N ASP A 88 -20.02 -16.29 -4.27
CA ASP A 88 -21.41 -16.68 -4.09
C ASP A 88 -21.77 -16.79 -2.58
N VAL A 89 -23.00 -17.17 -2.27
CA VAL A 89 -23.47 -17.26 -0.86
C VAL A 89 -22.67 -18.26 -0.05
N ALA A 90 -22.36 -19.42 -0.63
CA ALA A 90 -21.63 -20.47 0.06
C ALA A 90 -20.15 -20.12 0.23
N GLU A 91 -19.53 -19.56 -0.81
CA GLU A 91 -18.15 -19.04 -0.78
C GLU A 91 -17.99 -17.91 0.23
N ARG A 92 -18.95 -16.98 0.29
CA ARG A 92 -18.96 -15.89 1.28
C ARG A 92 -18.95 -16.43 2.71
N GLN A 93 -19.82 -17.40 3.02
CA GLN A 93 -19.86 -18.00 4.35
C GLN A 93 -18.57 -18.75 4.68
N ALA A 94 -18.05 -19.52 3.74
CA ALA A 94 -16.78 -20.22 3.91
C ALA A 94 -15.61 -19.26 4.11
N PHE A 95 -15.55 -18.17 3.32
CA PHE A 95 -14.52 -17.15 3.41
C PHE A 95 -14.58 -16.41 4.74
N HIS A 96 -15.78 -16.01 5.17
CA HIS A 96 -15.96 -15.38 6.48
C HIS A 96 -15.46 -16.31 7.61
N THR A 97 -15.85 -17.57 7.62
CA THR A 97 -15.40 -18.54 8.63
C THR A 97 -13.87 -18.68 8.61
N ALA A 98 -13.29 -18.82 7.43
CA ALA A 98 -11.85 -18.97 7.26
C ALA A 98 -11.05 -17.75 7.72
N THR A 99 -11.52 -16.54 7.41
CA THR A 99 -10.83 -15.30 7.77
C THR A 99 -11.05 -14.92 9.24
N ALA A 100 -12.26 -15.11 9.77
CA ALA A 100 -12.56 -14.85 11.18
C ALA A 100 -11.68 -15.69 12.12
N SER A 101 -11.44 -16.96 11.78
CA SER A 101 -10.56 -17.83 12.57
C SER A 101 -9.08 -17.44 12.57
N ARG A 102 -8.66 -16.55 11.64
CA ARG A 102 -7.28 -16.06 11.50
C ARG A 102 -7.05 -14.67 12.09
N ARG A 103 -8.05 -14.05 12.69
CA ARG A 103 -7.94 -12.70 13.29
C ARG A 103 -7.13 -12.67 14.58
N ALA A 104 -7.05 -13.79 15.30
CA ALA A 104 -6.35 -13.88 16.57
C ALA A 104 -4.83 -13.76 16.38
N LEU A 105 -4.19 -12.95 17.24
CA LEU A 105 -2.75 -12.79 17.22
C LEU A 105 -2.03 -14.00 17.86
N PRO A 106 -0.89 -14.45 17.30
CA PRO A 106 -0.07 -15.48 17.93
C PRO A 106 0.35 -15.08 19.34
N PRO A 107 0.45 -16.03 20.30
CA PRO A 107 0.82 -15.71 21.69
C PRO A 107 2.19 -15.01 21.83
N THR A 108 3.15 -15.34 21.00
CA THR A 108 4.46 -14.69 20.97
C THR A 108 4.39 -13.23 20.53
N VAL A 109 3.48 -12.90 19.62
CA VAL A 109 3.21 -11.52 19.20
C VAL A 109 2.55 -10.77 20.35
N LEU A 110 1.47 -11.32 20.92
CA LEU A 110 0.76 -10.72 22.07
C LEU A 110 1.71 -10.38 23.22
N ALA A 111 2.64 -11.28 23.54
CA ALA A 111 3.64 -11.06 24.61
C ALA A 111 4.60 -9.89 24.31
N ALA A 112 4.86 -9.57 23.05
CA ALA A 112 5.76 -8.49 22.64
C ALA A 112 5.05 -7.12 22.51
N LEU A 113 3.72 -7.10 22.30
CA LEU A 113 2.98 -5.86 22.04
C LEU A 113 3.15 -4.78 23.11
N PRO A 114 3.17 -5.08 24.45
CA PRO A 114 3.36 -4.04 25.45
C PRO A 114 4.68 -3.27 25.28
N ALA A 115 5.77 -3.95 24.91
CA ALA A 115 7.06 -3.31 24.66
C ALA A 115 7.03 -2.45 23.37
N ILE A 116 6.35 -2.93 22.32
CA ILE A 116 6.19 -2.19 21.06
C ILE A 116 5.34 -0.94 21.31
N ALA A 117 4.22 -1.05 22.02
CA ALA A 117 3.34 0.08 22.34
C ALA A 117 4.03 1.13 23.21
N ALA A 118 4.88 0.70 24.17
CA ALA A 118 5.64 1.59 25.04
C ALA A 118 6.87 2.24 24.38
N SER A 119 7.20 1.90 23.13
CA SER A 119 8.40 2.39 22.44
C SER A 119 8.39 3.89 22.13
N GLY A 120 7.23 4.55 22.17
CA GLY A 120 7.05 5.93 21.75
C GLY A 120 7.10 6.13 20.21
N ALA A 121 7.24 5.07 19.43
CA ALA A 121 7.22 5.14 17.98
C ALA A 121 5.81 5.50 17.47
N ALA A 122 5.75 6.10 16.25
CA ALA A 122 4.48 6.38 15.59
C ALA A 122 3.67 5.08 15.35
N PRO A 123 2.31 5.12 15.36
CA PRO A 123 1.46 3.93 15.23
C PRO A 123 1.80 3.05 14.02
N LEU A 124 2.12 3.65 12.88
CA LEU A 124 2.49 2.88 11.68
C LEU A 124 3.84 2.14 11.84
N SER A 125 4.80 2.72 12.56
CA SER A 125 6.08 2.07 12.88
C SER A 125 5.89 0.94 13.88
N GLN A 126 5.00 1.11 14.85
CA GLN A 126 4.61 0.05 15.78
C GLN A 126 3.94 -1.11 15.02
N LEU A 127 3.03 -0.80 14.08
CA LEU A 127 2.40 -1.79 13.21
C LEU A 127 3.43 -2.57 12.39
N ALA A 128 4.39 -1.89 11.76
CA ALA A 128 5.45 -2.53 10.97
C ALA A 128 6.30 -3.48 11.83
N THR A 129 6.63 -3.07 13.06
CA THR A 129 7.38 -3.90 14.01
C THR A 129 6.59 -5.14 14.41
N GLY A 130 5.31 -4.96 14.76
CA GLY A 130 4.41 -6.07 15.11
C GLY A 130 4.21 -7.05 13.96
N LEU A 131 4.07 -6.55 12.72
CA LEU A 131 3.93 -7.38 11.52
C LEU A 131 5.20 -8.17 11.19
N ALA A 132 6.38 -7.56 11.33
CA ALA A 132 7.64 -8.29 11.14
C ALA A 132 7.77 -9.47 12.13
N LEU A 133 7.39 -9.25 13.38
CA LEU A 133 7.35 -10.33 14.39
C LEU A 133 6.27 -11.37 14.04
N THR A 134 5.12 -10.94 13.55
CA THR A 134 4.00 -11.82 13.18
C THR A 134 4.39 -12.77 12.05
N GLY A 135 5.13 -12.31 11.04
CA GLY A 135 5.64 -13.17 9.97
C GLY A 135 6.46 -14.34 10.50
N GLY A 136 7.36 -14.06 11.43
CA GLY A 136 8.15 -15.11 12.10
C GLY A 136 7.30 -16.04 12.97
N ALA A 137 6.33 -15.48 13.72
CA ALA A 137 5.45 -16.26 14.60
C ALA A 137 4.49 -17.18 13.85
N LEU A 138 4.05 -16.78 12.65
CA LEU A 138 3.26 -17.61 11.73
C LEU A 138 4.11 -18.62 10.95
N GLY A 139 5.44 -18.51 11.00
CA GLY A 139 6.35 -19.36 10.24
C GLY A 139 6.26 -19.12 8.73
N LEU A 140 6.02 -17.87 8.31
CA LEU A 140 5.97 -17.53 6.89
C LEU A 140 7.28 -17.90 6.21
N ARG A 141 7.17 -18.53 5.04
CA ARG A 141 8.32 -18.99 4.26
C ARG A 141 8.47 -18.18 2.98
N PRO A 142 9.67 -18.13 2.39
CA PRO A 142 9.87 -17.54 1.08
C PRO A 142 8.80 -18.01 0.09
N MET A 143 8.14 -17.09 -0.61
CA MET A 143 7.10 -17.42 -1.59
C MET A 143 7.64 -18.26 -2.76
N LEU A 144 8.97 -18.23 -2.96
CA LEU A 144 9.64 -19.10 -3.93
C LEU A 144 9.54 -20.58 -3.57
N ASP A 145 9.51 -20.90 -2.27
CA ASP A 145 9.65 -22.26 -1.72
C ASP A 145 8.30 -22.90 -1.37
N ILE A 146 7.19 -22.18 -1.56
CA ILE A 146 5.84 -22.64 -1.25
C ILE A 146 4.95 -22.56 -2.49
N ASP A 147 3.89 -23.38 -2.51
CA ASP A 147 2.93 -23.40 -3.60
C ASP A 147 1.90 -22.25 -3.52
N ALA A 148 1.01 -22.18 -4.50
CA ALA A 148 0.03 -21.11 -4.58
C ALA A 148 -1.00 -21.16 -3.44
N ALA A 149 -1.35 -22.38 -2.96
CA ALA A 149 -2.31 -22.53 -1.87
C ALA A 149 -1.74 -22.05 -0.54
N ALA A 150 -0.48 -22.38 -0.24
CA ALA A 150 0.21 -21.89 0.95
C ALA A 150 0.41 -20.35 0.91
N ARG A 151 0.74 -19.78 -0.24
CA ARG A 151 0.82 -18.32 -0.41
C ARG A 151 -0.53 -17.63 -0.16
N LEU A 152 -1.62 -18.24 -0.63
CA LEU A 152 -2.97 -17.73 -0.39
C LEU A 152 -3.32 -17.80 1.10
N ASP A 153 -2.98 -18.89 1.79
CA ASP A 153 -3.20 -19.03 3.23
C ASP A 153 -2.44 -17.96 4.04
N ASP A 154 -1.18 -17.71 3.68
CA ASP A 154 -0.38 -16.62 4.25
C ASP A 154 -1.06 -15.26 4.05
N ALA A 155 -1.61 -15.00 2.85
CA ALA A 155 -2.31 -13.76 2.54
C ALA A 155 -3.60 -13.62 3.37
N LEU A 156 -4.39 -14.67 3.49
CA LEU A 156 -5.60 -14.68 4.33
C LEU A 156 -5.25 -14.39 5.79
N ALA A 157 -4.19 -14.98 6.31
CA ALA A 157 -3.74 -14.74 7.69
C ALA A 157 -3.30 -13.29 7.91
N LEU A 158 -2.47 -12.74 7.02
CA LEU A 158 -1.96 -11.37 7.17
C LEU A 158 -3.09 -10.33 7.10
N VAL A 159 -3.99 -10.42 6.12
CA VAL A 159 -5.10 -9.46 6.00
C VAL A 159 -6.04 -9.56 7.20
N ALA A 160 -6.33 -10.77 7.69
CA ALA A 160 -7.24 -10.97 8.81
C ALA A 160 -6.72 -10.39 10.12
N LEU A 161 -5.42 -10.53 10.42
CA LEU A 161 -4.84 -10.17 11.72
C LEU A 161 -4.42 -8.69 11.84
N VAL A 162 -4.18 -7.98 10.72
CA VAL A 162 -3.70 -6.59 10.75
C VAL A 162 -4.61 -5.66 11.55
N PRO A 163 -5.96 -5.69 11.42
CA PRO A 163 -6.86 -4.88 12.26
C PRO A 163 -6.71 -5.17 13.76
N THR A 164 -6.59 -6.45 14.14
CA THR A 164 -6.39 -6.85 15.54
C THR A 164 -5.07 -6.30 16.07
N LEU A 165 -4.01 -6.35 15.27
CA LEU A 165 -2.70 -5.80 15.65
C LEU A 165 -2.74 -4.30 15.86
N VAL A 166 -3.39 -3.53 14.97
CA VAL A 166 -3.57 -2.09 15.11
C VAL A 166 -4.35 -1.75 16.37
N ALA A 167 -5.50 -2.42 16.58
CA ALA A 167 -6.35 -2.18 17.74
C ALA A 167 -5.64 -2.53 19.06
N ALA A 168 -4.93 -3.66 19.12
CA ALA A 168 -4.19 -4.08 20.31
C ALA A 168 -3.08 -3.10 20.68
N LEU A 169 -2.28 -2.65 19.70
CA LEU A 169 -1.22 -1.65 19.91
C LEU A 169 -1.79 -0.32 20.40
N HIS A 170 -2.88 0.16 19.78
CA HIS A 170 -3.56 1.38 20.21
C HIS A 170 -4.03 1.30 21.66
N ARG A 171 -4.74 0.22 22.00
CA ARG A 171 -5.28 0.04 23.35
C ARG A 171 -4.17 -0.02 24.41
N LEU A 172 -3.11 -0.79 24.12
CA LEU A 172 -1.94 -0.84 25.00
C LEU A 172 -1.27 0.52 25.17
N GLY A 173 -1.17 1.32 24.11
CA GLY A 173 -0.67 2.70 24.17
C GLY A 173 -1.54 3.63 25.03
N LYS A 174 -2.81 3.29 25.23
CA LYS A 174 -3.75 3.97 26.14
C LYS A 174 -3.86 3.29 27.53
N ALA A 175 -2.98 2.35 27.84
CA ALA A 175 -3.02 1.53 29.08
C ALA A 175 -4.33 0.72 29.23
N LEU A 176 -4.94 0.33 28.11
CA LEU A 176 -6.13 -0.54 28.06
C LEU A 176 -5.74 -1.94 27.61
N ALA A 177 -6.42 -2.97 28.10
CA ALA A 177 -6.22 -4.34 27.64
C ALA A 177 -6.67 -4.50 26.19
N PRO A 178 -5.96 -5.24 25.34
CA PRO A 178 -6.43 -5.66 24.02
C PRO A 178 -7.78 -6.38 24.12
N ILE A 179 -8.59 -6.27 23.08
CA ILE A 179 -9.87 -6.97 22.94
C ILE A 179 -9.70 -8.07 21.91
N GLU A 180 -10.10 -9.29 22.27
CA GLU A 180 -10.06 -10.45 21.36
C GLU A 180 -11.05 -10.25 20.20
N PRO A 181 -10.71 -10.73 18.98
CA PRO A 181 -11.63 -10.70 17.85
C PRO A 181 -12.94 -11.44 18.12
N ASP A 182 -14.05 -10.92 17.59
CA ASP A 182 -15.35 -11.57 17.60
C ASP A 182 -15.62 -12.17 16.21
N PRO A 183 -15.62 -13.53 16.09
CA PRO A 183 -15.80 -14.20 14.80
C PRO A 183 -17.21 -14.05 14.21
N SER A 184 -18.18 -13.54 14.99
CA SER A 184 -19.55 -13.31 14.50
C SER A 184 -19.70 -12.00 13.73
N LEU A 185 -18.73 -11.08 13.85
CA LEU A 185 -18.74 -9.77 13.21
C LEU A 185 -17.93 -9.75 11.91
N GLY A 186 -18.35 -8.91 10.97
CA GLY A 186 -17.53 -8.55 9.81
C GLY A 186 -16.27 -7.78 10.22
N GLN A 187 -15.28 -7.74 9.32
CA GLN A 187 -13.95 -7.17 9.60
C GLN A 187 -14.00 -5.71 10.08
N ALA A 188 -14.80 -4.87 9.43
CA ALA A 188 -14.93 -3.46 9.78
C ALA A 188 -15.58 -3.26 11.15
N ALA A 189 -16.67 -3.97 11.42
CA ALA A 189 -17.40 -3.88 12.69
C ALA A 189 -16.54 -4.39 13.84
N ASP A 190 -15.83 -5.51 13.66
CA ASP A 190 -14.94 -6.07 14.68
C ASP A 190 -13.72 -5.17 14.94
N TYR A 191 -13.15 -4.57 13.89
CA TYR A 191 -12.07 -3.59 14.02
C TYR A 191 -12.48 -2.40 14.88
N LEU A 192 -13.66 -1.79 14.60
CA LEU A 192 -14.20 -0.70 15.42
C LEU A 192 -14.45 -1.13 16.87
N ARG A 193 -15.03 -2.32 17.06
CA ARG A 193 -15.27 -2.87 18.41
C ARG A 193 -13.97 -3.07 19.19
N MET A 194 -12.94 -3.60 18.52
CA MET A 194 -11.63 -3.80 19.16
C MET A 194 -10.94 -2.48 19.50
N LEU A 195 -11.13 -1.42 18.70
CA LEU A 195 -10.59 -0.09 18.98
C LEU A 195 -11.31 0.60 20.12
N THR A 196 -12.65 0.70 20.03
CA THR A 196 -13.49 1.54 20.89
C THR A 196 -13.92 0.83 22.18
N GLY A 197 -14.01 -0.48 22.16
CA GLY A 197 -14.53 -1.30 23.26
C GLY A 197 -16.05 -1.54 23.20
N ALA A 198 -16.73 -1.04 22.18
CA ALA A 198 -18.16 -1.20 21.97
C ALA A 198 -18.48 -1.68 20.54
N VAL A 199 -19.54 -2.44 20.39
CA VAL A 199 -20.05 -2.81 19.06
C VAL A 199 -20.53 -1.52 18.37
N PRO A 200 -20.04 -1.19 17.15
CA PRO A 200 -20.46 0.02 16.46
C PRO A 200 -21.94 -0.03 16.04
N ALA A 201 -22.52 1.12 15.79
CA ALA A 201 -23.80 1.21 15.10
C ALA A 201 -23.67 0.68 13.66
N ALA A 202 -24.80 0.25 13.07
CA ALA A 202 -24.76 -0.38 11.74
C ALA A 202 -24.28 0.58 10.65
N ASP A 203 -24.61 1.86 10.73
CA ASP A 203 -24.16 2.92 9.83
C ASP A 203 -22.67 3.22 10.00
N GLU A 204 -22.14 3.23 11.22
CA GLU A 204 -20.70 3.38 11.50
C GLU A 204 -19.91 2.21 10.91
N ALA A 205 -20.35 0.96 11.16
CA ALA A 205 -19.74 -0.23 10.59
C ALA A 205 -19.75 -0.21 9.06
N ARG A 206 -20.90 0.20 8.47
CA ARG A 206 -21.07 0.31 7.01
C ARG A 206 -20.15 1.37 6.41
N ALA A 207 -20.01 2.52 7.04
CA ALA A 207 -19.16 3.59 6.54
C ALA A 207 -17.67 3.22 6.56
N VAL A 208 -17.20 2.56 7.63
CA VAL A 208 -15.84 2.06 7.70
C VAL A 208 -15.62 0.92 6.72
N ASP A 209 -16.58 0.02 6.55
CA ASP A 209 -16.51 -1.06 5.57
C ASP A 209 -16.34 -0.51 4.13
N ALA A 210 -17.15 0.47 3.75
CA ALA A 210 -17.02 1.17 2.46
C ALA A 210 -15.67 1.87 2.31
N TYR A 211 -15.17 2.52 3.36
CA TYR A 211 -13.82 3.10 3.35
C TYR A 211 -12.75 2.03 3.09
N LEU A 212 -12.83 0.88 3.76
CA LEU A 212 -11.91 -0.23 3.54
C LEU A 212 -11.99 -0.74 2.10
N VAL A 213 -13.19 -0.85 1.51
CA VAL A 213 -13.36 -1.22 0.10
C VAL A 213 -12.71 -0.19 -0.82
N LEU A 214 -13.00 1.11 -0.66
CA LEU A 214 -12.49 2.20 -1.50
C LEU A 214 -10.97 2.33 -1.49
N THR A 215 -10.32 1.83 -0.44
CA THR A 215 -8.88 1.98 -0.25
C THR A 215 -8.10 0.67 -0.35
N ALA A 216 -8.78 -0.46 -0.64
CA ALA A 216 -8.18 -1.80 -0.69
C ALA A 216 -7.05 -1.92 -1.73
N ASP A 217 -7.21 -1.28 -2.89
CA ASP A 217 -6.16 -1.13 -3.89
C ASP A 217 -6.26 0.21 -4.63
N HIS A 218 -5.19 0.65 -5.27
CA HIS A 218 -5.17 1.83 -6.13
C HIS A 218 -3.97 1.77 -7.08
N GLY A 219 -3.87 0.70 -7.84
CA GLY A 219 -2.86 0.48 -8.87
C GLY A 219 -1.41 0.48 -8.36
N PHE A 220 -0.47 0.82 -9.23
CA PHE A 220 0.98 0.79 -8.94
C PHE A 220 1.46 2.05 -8.20
N ASN A 221 0.84 2.36 -7.06
CA ASN A 221 1.36 3.39 -6.15
C ASN A 221 2.69 2.95 -5.52
N ALA A 222 3.37 3.89 -4.82
CA ALA A 222 4.72 3.64 -4.29
C ALA A 222 4.79 2.43 -3.35
N SER A 223 3.81 2.22 -2.47
CA SER A 223 3.81 1.08 -1.54
C SER A 223 3.53 -0.25 -2.24
N THR A 224 2.58 -0.29 -3.17
CA THR A 224 2.29 -1.48 -3.98
C THR A 224 3.49 -1.88 -4.82
N PHE A 225 4.15 -0.91 -5.47
CA PHE A 225 5.35 -1.19 -6.27
C PHE A 225 6.51 -1.69 -5.39
N THR A 226 6.72 -1.10 -4.20
CA THR A 226 7.72 -1.57 -3.24
C THR A 226 7.45 -3.02 -2.82
N GLY A 227 6.20 -3.35 -2.47
CA GLY A 227 5.79 -4.73 -2.14
C GLY A 227 6.08 -5.71 -3.29
N ARG A 228 5.78 -5.32 -4.54
CA ARG A 228 6.09 -6.15 -5.73
C ARG A 228 7.59 -6.30 -5.97
N VAL A 229 8.40 -5.28 -5.72
CA VAL A 229 9.86 -5.39 -5.81
C VAL A 229 10.38 -6.45 -4.83
N ILE A 230 9.91 -6.43 -3.58
CA ILE A 230 10.29 -7.43 -2.59
C ILE A 230 9.77 -8.82 -2.98
N ALA A 231 8.49 -8.94 -3.38
CA ALA A 231 7.91 -10.19 -3.87
C ALA A 231 8.68 -10.80 -5.04
N SER A 232 9.24 -9.95 -5.92
CA SER A 232 10.02 -10.38 -7.07
C SER A 232 11.31 -11.11 -6.71
N THR A 233 11.82 -10.92 -5.49
CA THR A 233 12.98 -11.63 -4.96
C THR A 233 12.65 -13.02 -4.41
N GLY A 234 11.35 -13.37 -4.32
CA GLY A 234 10.88 -14.61 -3.72
C GLY A 234 10.79 -14.59 -2.19
N ALA A 235 10.94 -13.41 -1.55
CA ALA A 235 10.80 -13.24 -0.10
C ALA A 235 9.42 -13.69 0.42
N ASP A 236 9.27 -13.85 1.73
CA ASP A 236 7.99 -14.15 2.35
C ASP A 236 7.00 -12.97 2.23
N LEU A 237 5.72 -13.27 2.36
CA LEU A 237 4.67 -12.28 2.16
C LEU A 237 4.66 -11.21 3.28
N GLY A 238 5.06 -11.57 4.49
CA GLY A 238 5.20 -10.62 5.61
C GLY A 238 6.22 -9.53 5.30
N ALA A 239 7.39 -9.91 4.73
CA ALA A 239 8.40 -8.96 4.28
C ALA A 239 7.87 -8.01 3.19
N CYS A 240 7.03 -8.50 2.27
CA CYS A 240 6.40 -7.68 1.24
C CYS A 240 5.48 -6.61 1.85
N VAL A 241 4.63 -6.99 2.82
CA VAL A 241 3.71 -6.08 3.50
C VAL A 241 4.47 -5.06 4.36
N VAL A 242 5.49 -5.49 5.11
CA VAL A 242 6.34 -4.59 5.91
C VAL A 242 7.07 -3.57 5.02
N GLY A 243 7.60 -3.99 3.87
CA GLY A 243 8.23 -3.07 2.93
C GLY A 243 7.25 -2.07 2.31
N ALA A 244 6.04 -2.52 1.99
CA ALA A 244 4.96 -1.65 1.52
C ALA A 244 4.54 -0.63 2.59
N LEU A 245 4.45 -1.03 3.87
CA LEU A 245 4.24 -0.13 5.01
C LEU A 245 5.36 0.92 5.12
N GLY A 246 6.61 0.52 4.91
CA GLY A 246 7.74 1.45 4.88
C GLY A 246 7.56 2.55 3.84
N ALA A 247 7.13 2.20 2.62
CA ALA A 247 6.82 3.18 1.59
C ALA A 247 5.58 4.02 1.92
N LEU A 248 4.55 3.42 2.54
CA LEU A 248 3.33 4.13 2.98
C LEU A 248 3.63 5.19 4.04
N SER A 249 4.64 4.98 4.89
CA SER A 249 5.01 5.93 5.95
C SER A 249 5.56 7.26 5.43
N GLY A 250 5.94 7.32 4.15
CA GLY A 250 6.51 8.52 3.54
C GLY A 250 5.50 9.67 3.44
N PRO A 251 5.91 10.92 3.73
CA PRO A 251 5.01 12.09 3.73
C PRO A 251 4.45 12.45 2.35
N LEU A 252 5.02 11.87 1.28
CA LEU A 252 4.51 12.04 -0.09
C LEU A 252 3.51 10.95 -0.50
N HIS A 253 3.16 10.02 0.41
CA HIS A 253 2.30 8.89 0.10
C HIS A 253 1.14 8.72 1.09
N GLY A 254 1.35 8.32 2.34
CA GLY A 254 0.27 7.86 3.23
C GLY A 254 -0.08 8.79 4.40
N GLY A 255 0.56 9.94 4.55
CA GLY A 255 0.44 10.78 5.74
C GLY A 255 -0.67 11.84 5.73
N ALA A 256 -1.66 11.76 4.86
CA ALA A 256 -2.51 12.90 4.55
C ALA A 256 -3.90 12.99 5.22
N PRO A 257 -4.63 11.91 5.61
CA PRO A 257 -5.99 12.08 6.16
C PRO A 257 -6.06 12.88 7.46
N SER A 258 -5.12 12.72 8.38
CA SER A 258 -5.07 13.51 9.62
C SER A 258 -4.85 15.01 9.34
N ARG A 259 -3.99 15.34 8.37
CA ARG A 259 -3.70 16.72 7.99
C ARG A 259 -4.87 17.43 7.32
N ALA A 260 -5.78 16.68 6.67
CA ALA A 260 -7.00 17.25 6.12
C ALA A 260 -7.95 17.72 7.23
N LEU A 261 -8.04 16.97 8.34
CA LEU A 261 -8.80 17.41 9.52
C LEU A 261 -8.13 18.57 10.26
N ASP A 262 -6.80 18.62 10.32
CA ASP A 262 -6.08 19.76 10.89
C ASP A 262 -6.43 21.05 10.12
N LEU A 263 -6.56 20.99 8.79
CA LEU A 263 -7.04 22.11 7.99
C LEU A 263 -8.47 22.50 8.35
N LEU A 264 -9.35 21.53 8.53
CA LEU A 264 -10.74 21.77 8.91
C LEU A 264 -10.84 22.43 10.29
N ASP A 265 -10.04 21.97 11.26
CA ASP A 265 -9.95 22.58 12.60
C ASP A 265 -9.40 24.01 12.56
N GLU A 266 -8.40 24.28 11.73
CA GLU A 266 -7.81 25.62 11.55
C GLU A 266 -8.83 26.60 10.94
N ILE A 267 -9.62 26.15 9.99
CA ILE A 267 -10.72 26.93 9.43
C ILE A 267 -11.79 27.17 10.50
N GLY A 268 -12.27 26.15 11.17
CA GLY A 268 -13.23 26.18 12.27
C GLY A 268 -14.61 26.74 11.92
N ASP A 269 -14.67 27.80 11.13
CA ASP A 269 -15.89 28.41 10.60
C ASP A 269 -15.78 28.54 9.07
N PRO A 270 -16.75 28.03 8.29
CA PRO A 270 -16.72 28.08 6.83
C PRO A 270 -16.50 29.50 6.25
N SER A 271 -16.94 30.54 6.93
CA SER A 271 -16.73 31.94 6.50
C SER A 271 -15.26 32.37 6.49
N ARG A 272 -14.38 31.65 7.21
CA ARG A 272 -12.93 31.90 7.25
C ARG A 272 -12.15 31.11 6.20
N SER A 273 -12.80 30.26 5.44
CA SER A 273 -12.14 29.39 4.48
C SER A 273 -11.26 30.16 3.49
N ALA A 274 -11.78 31.25 2.92
CA ALA A 274 -11.03 32.06 1.97
C ALA A 274 -9.75 32.65 2.61
N GLU A 275 -9.86 33.26 3.78
CA GLU A 275 -8.74 33.85 4.52
C GLU A 275 -7.61 32.82 4.78
N VAL A 276 -8.00 31.64 5.31
CA VAL A 276 -7.04 30.59 5.67
C VAL A 276 -6.36 30.02 4.41
N ILE A 277 -7.15 29.75 3.35
CA ILE A 277 -6.61 29.17 2.11
C ILE A 277 -5.70 30.17 1.39
N GLU A 278 -6.07 31.47 1.32
CA GLU A 278 -5.24 32.51 0.74
C GLU A 278 -3.89 32.63 1.46
N ALA A 279 -3.90 32.62 2.80
CA ALA A 279 -2.69 32.68 3.61
C ALA A 279 -1.76 31.46 3.35
N LYS A 280 -2.31 30.26 3.32
CA LYS A 280 -1.55 29.03 3.04
C LYS A 280 -0.96 29.01 1.62
N VAL A 281 -1.76 29.40 0.63
CA VAL A 281 -1.30 29.48 -0.77
C VAL A 281 -0.19 30.52 -0.92
N ALA A 282 -0.32 31.69 -0.27
CA ALA A 282 0.71 32.73 -0.26
C ALA A 282 2.02 32.26 0.42
N ALA A 283 1.92 31.43 1.47
CA ALA A 283 3.05 30.79 2.12
C ALA A 283 3.68 29.64 1.32
N GLY A 284 3.08 29.25 0.17
CA GLY A 284 3.54 28.13 -0.63
C GLY A 284 3.19 26.74 -0.04
N GLU A 285 2.29 26.72 0.93
CA GLU A 285 1.84 25.48 1.56
C GLU A 285 0.90 24.67 0.66
N ARG A 286 0.87 23.36 0.86
CA ARG A 286 -0.10 22.47 0.21
C ARG A 286 -1.41 22.50 0.99
N ILE A 287 -2.52 22.60 0.28
CA ILE A 287 -3.85 22.46 0.88
C ILE A 287 -4.17 20.96 0.95
N MET A 288 -4.06 20.41 2.15
CA MET A 288 -4.26 18.97 2.37
C MET A 288 -5.75 18.62 2.20
N GLY A 289 -6.01 17.46 1.62
CA GLY A 289 -7.36 17.04 1.25
C GLY A 289 -7.84 17.55 -0.12
N PHE A 290 -7.05 18.40 -0.82
CA PHE A 290 -7.40 18.97 -2.12
C PHE A 290 -6.31 18.73 -3.17
N GLY A 291 -6.76 18.39 -4.39
CA GLY A 291 -5.90 18.01 -5.52
C GLY A 291 -5.43 16.55 -5.46
N HIS A 292 -5.17 15.99 -6.62
CA HIS A 292 -4.75 14.59 -6.78
C HIS A 292 -3.66 14.45 -7.84
N ALA A 293 -2.77 13.47 -7.66
CA ALA A 293 -1.70 13.19 -8.62
C ALA A 293 -2.18 12.45 -9.87
N VAL A 294 -3.32 11.77 -9.78
CA VAL A 294 -3.87 10.87 -10.83
C VAL A 294 -5.18 11.42 -11.40
N TYR A 295 -6.15 11.78 -10.56
CA TYR A 295 -7.45 12.28 -11.02
C TYR A 295 -7.35 13.73 -11.50
N VAL A 296 -8.00 14.03 -12.64
CA VAL A 296 -8.14 15.36 -13.27
C VAL A 296 -9.50 15.92 -12.89
N GLY A 297 -10.23 15.62 -12.01
CA GLY A 297 -11.53 16.08 -11.55
C GLY A 297 -11.81 15.58 -10.16
N GLU A 298 -13.04 15.27 -9.86
CA GLU A 298 -13.41 14.69 -8.58
C GLU A 298 -12.81 13.31 -8.40
N ASP A 299 -12.30 13.06 -7.21
CA ASP A 299 -11.91 11.72 -6.78
C ASP A 299 -13.18 10.92 -6.44
N PRO A 300 -13.51 9.85 -7.18
CA PRO A 300 -14.77 9.13 -7.00
C PRO A 300 -14.92 8.53 -5.59
N ARG A 301 -13.80 8.31 -4.89
CA ARG A 301 -13.80 7.87 -3.50
C ARG A 301 -14.29 8.97 -2.56
N SER A 302 -13.89 10.22 -2.85
CA SER A 302 -14.31 11.39 -2.06
C SER A 302 -15.82 11.64 -2.17
N VAL A 303 -16.39 11.37 -3.35
CA VAL A 303 -17.85 11.53 -3.57
C VAL A 303 -18.65 10.62 -2.64
N LEU A 304 -18.35 9.30 -2.64
CA LEU A 304 -19.05 8.35 -1.78
C LEU A 304 -18.78 8.61 -0.29
N LEU A 305 -17.55 8.96 0.09
CA LEU A 305 -17.23 9.27 1.49
C LEU A 305 -17.92 10.54 1.98
N ARG A 306 -18.16 11.53 1.10
CA ARG A 306 -18.97 12.72 1.41
C ARG A 306 -20.42 12.34 1.71
N GLU A 307 -21.00 11.45 0.93
CA GLU A 307 -22.35 10.93 1.15
C GLU A 307 -22.44 10.20 2.48
N LEU A 308 -21.55 9.26 2.75
CA LEU A 308 -21.48 8.53 4.01
C LEU A 308 -21.25 9.45 5.22
N ALA A 309 -20.36 10.45 5.11
CA ALA A 309 -20.18 11.45 6.16
C ALA A 309 -21.47 12.24 6.43
N THR A 310 -22.22 12.58 5.38
CA THR A 310 -23.49 13.28 5.48
C THR A 310 -24.56 12.41 6.15
N GLU A 311 -24.64 11.13 5.82
CA GLU A 311 -25.54 10.15 6.45
C GLU A 311 -25.24 9.94 7.92
N LEU A 312 -23.96 9.81 8.30
CA LEU A 312 -23.51 9.72 9.70
C LEU A 312 -23.81 11.01 10.48
N GLY A 313 -23.90 12.14 9.80
CA GLY A 313 -24.23 13.43 10.38
C GLY A 313 -23.23 13.93 11.41
N GLY A 314 -23.68 14.94 12.16
CA GLY A 314 -22.90 15.56 13.22
C GLY A 314 -22.22 16.88 12.80
N PRO A 315 -21.74 17.68 13.77
CA PRO A 315 -21.20 19.01 13.50
C PRO A 315 -19.99 19.01 12.56
N GLN A 316 -19.13 17.99 12.66
CA GLN A 316 -17.93 17.88 11.85
C GLN A 316 -18.25 17.60 10.37
N ALA A 317 -19.25 16.75 10.10
CA ALA A 317 -19.69 16.46 8.73
C ALA A 317 -20.31 17.69 8.05
N GLU A 318 -21.11 18.47 8.79
CA GLU A 318 -21.69 19.72 8.28
C GLU A 318 -20.61 20.79 8.05
N LEU A 319 -19.66 20.93 8.98
CA LEU A 319 -18.51 21.81 8.82
C LEU A 319 -17.70 21.42 7.58
N ALA A 320 -17.41 20.14 7.41
CA ALA A 320 -16.64 19.66 6.26
C ALA A 320 -17.34 19.96 4.93
N ARG A 321 -18.65 19.69 4.83
CA ARG A 321 -19.45 19.93 3.63
C ARG A 321 -19.48 21.41 3.23
N THR A 322 -19.67 22.29 4.19
CA THR A 322 -19.74 23.75 3.93
C THR A 322 -18.35 24.33 3.65
N THR A 323 -17.34 23.84 4.34
CA THR A 323 -15.93 24.23 4.11
C THR A 323 -15.41 23.77 2.76
N GLU A 324 -15.75 22.55 2.32
CA GLU A 324 -15.35 22.02 1.02
C GLU A 324 -15.71 22.97 -0.12
N ALA A 325 -16.98 23.41 -0.17
CA ALA A 325 -17.46 24.31 -1.22
C ALA A 325 -16.66 25.63 -1.25
N ALA A 326 -16.48 26.24 -0.08
CA ALA A 326 -15.72 27.49 0.04
C ALA A 326 -14.23 27.34 -0.33
N VAL A 327 -13.60 26.22 0.05
CA VAL A 327 -12.18 25.95 -0.30
C VAL A 327 -12.03 25.71 -1.80
N VAL A 328 -12.92 24.91 -2.42
CA VAL A 328 -12.86 24.66 -3.86
C VAL A 328 -13.04 25.97 -4.67
N GLU A 329 -13.99 26.82 -4.27
CA GLU A 329 -14.21 28.13 -4.89
C GLU A 329 -12.98 29.03 -4.76
N THR A 330 -12.39 29.12 -3.56
CA THR A 330 -11.19 29.92 -3.32
C THR A 330 -10.00 29.40 -4.14
N LEU A 331 -9.79 28.07 -4.18
CA LEU A 331 -8.71 27.48 -4.98
C LEU A 331 -8.89 27.70 -6.48
N ALA A 332 -10.14 27.67 -6.99
CA ALA A 332 -10.41 27.99 -8.39
C ALA A 332 -10.04 29.43 -8.74
N CYS A 333 -10.24 30.39 -7.84
CA CYS A 333 -9.80 31.76 -8.02
C CYS A 333 -8.27 31.90 -7.96
N LEU A 334 -7.61 31.26 -6.99
CA LEU A 334 -6.17 31.40 -6.76
C LEU A 334 -5.31 30.60 -7.74
N LYS A 335 -5.82 29.50 -8.29
CA LYS A 335 -5.12 28.55 -9.16
C LYS A 335 -5.99 28.20 -10.39
N PRO A 336 -6.39 29.16 -11.24
CA PRO A 336 -7.37 28.93 -12.34
C PRO A 336 -6.89 27.89 -13.36
N ASP A 337 -5.59 27.66 -13.48
CA ASP A 337 -5.02 26.67 -14.39
C ASP A 337 -5.04 25.24 -13.83
N ARG A 338 -5.57 25.04 -12.63
CA ARG A 338 -5.59 23.73 -11.94
C ARG A 338 -6.98 23.46 -11.36
N ASP A 339 -7.60 22.37 -11.78
CA ASP A 339 -8.83 21.89 -11.16
C ASP A 339 -8.49 21.13 -9.86
N LEU A 340 -8.50 21.86 -8.74
CA LEU A 340 -8.17 21.31 -7.41
C LEU A 340 -9.46 20.95 -6.69
N ARG A 341 -9.84 19.69 -6.80
CA ARG A 341 -11.01 19.10 -6.15
C ARG A 341 -10.61 18.32 -4.89
N THR A 342 -11.59 18.00 -4.08
CA THR A 342 -11.44 17.19 -2.86
C THR A 342 -10.94 15.80 -3.23
N ASN A 343 -9.93 15.31 -2.54
CA ASN A 343 -9.44 13.94 -2.68
C ASN A 343 -9.98 13.04 -1.56
N VAL A 344 -9.67 11.74 -1.63
CA VAL A 344 -10.15 10.72 -0.68
C VAL A 344 -9.89 11.09 0.79
N GLU A 345 -8.83 11.82 1.09
CA GLU A 345 -8.33 12.04 2.45
C GLU A 345 -9.22 12.96 3.28
N PHE A 346 -9.87 13.93 2.64
CA PHE A 346 -10.68 14.92 3.32
C PHE A 346 -11.89 14.28 4.02
N PHE A 347 -12.75 13.60 3.27
CA PHE A 347 -13.93 12.95 3.85
C PHE A 347 -13.59 11.61 4.53
N ALA A 348 -12.51 10.92 4.17
CA ALA A 348 -12.03 9.77 4.91
C ALA A 348 -11.71 10.12 6.37
N GLY A 349 -11.07 11.27 6.60
CA GLY A 349 -10.81 11.77 7.95
C GLY A 349 -12.10 12.00 8.74
N VAL A 350 -13.10 12.64 8.12
CA VAL A 350 -14.40 12.92 8.73
C VAL A 350 -15.14 11.62 9.10
N VAL A 351 -15.22 10.66 8.17
CA VAL A 351 -15.84 9.35 8.40
C VAL A 351 -15.13 8.61 9.54
N MET A 352 -13.81 8.51 9.50
CA MET A 352 -13.04 7.79 10.51
C MET A 352 -13.20 8.41 11.91
N GLU A 353 -13.10 9.73 12.02
CA GLU A 353 -13.28 10.43 13.31
C GLU A 353 -14.70 10.23 13.86
N ARG A 354 -15.73 10.34 12.99
CA ARG A 354 -17.12 10.14 13.37
C ARG A 354 -17.40 8.71 13.84
N CYS A 355 -16.69 7.72 13.29
CA CYS A 355 -16.76 6.32 13.71
C CYS A 355 -15.82 5.97 14.89
N GLY A 356 -15.26 6.97 15.57
CA GLY A 356 -14.42 6.78 16.76
C GLY A 356 -13.01 6.28 16.50
N ILE A 357 -12.51 6.35 15.27
CA ILE A 357 -11.11 6.04 14.95
C ILE A 357 -10.25 7.27 15.27
N PRO A 358 -9.27 7.20 16.18
CA PRO A 358 -8.39 8.31 16.49
C PRO A 358 -7.54 8.76 15.29
N ARG A 359 -7.29 10.06 15.17
CA ARG A 359 -6.54 10.66 14.05
C ARG A 359 -5.14 10.05 13.86
N GLU A 360 -4.46 9.73 14.94
CA GLU A 360 -3.16 9.07 14.91
C GLU A 360 -3.18 7.68 14.26
N LEU A 361 -4.35 7.06 14.13
CA LEU A 361 -4.55 5.75 13.50
C LEU A 361 -5.01 5.81 12.04
N PHE A 362 -5.27 6.97 11.46
CA PHE A 362 -5.82 7.06 10.10
C PHE A 362 -4.94 6.35 9.06
N THR A 363 -3.62 6.57 9.10
CA THR A 363 -2.69 5.87 8.20
C THR A 363 -2.60 4.37 8.50
N SER A 364 -2.71 3.98 9.77
CA SER A 364 -2.76 2.56 10.15
C SER A 364 -4.06 1.90 9.69
N THR A 365 -5.20 2.61 9.75
CA THR A 365 -6.49 2.14 9.22
C THR A 365 -6.45 2.03 7.69
N PHE A 366 -5.77 2.97 7.01
CA PHE A 366 -5.50 2.82 5.58
C PHE A 366 -4.70 1.55 5.29
N ALA A 367 -3.69 1.24 6.09
CA ALA A 367 -2.90 0.01 5.95
C ALA A 367 -3.73 -1.26 6.20
N VAL A 368 -4.71 -1.23 7.13
CA VAL A 368 -5.67 -2.33 7.33
C VAL A 368 -6.34 -2.70 6.01
N SER A 369 -6.87 -1.73 5.30
CA SER A 369 -7.50 -1.94 4.00
C SER A 369 -6.48 -2.38 2.94
N ARG A 370 -5.40 -1.62 2.77
CA ARG A 370 -4.46 -1.78 1.67
C ARG A 370 -3.66 -3.09 1.74
N THR A 371 -3.61 -3.74 2.88
CA THR A 371 -2.95 -5.05 3.03
C THR A 371 -3.55 -6.09 2.07
N ALA A 372 -4.86 -6.06 1.80
CA ALA A 372 -5.49 -6.94 0.82
C ALA A 372 -4.94 -6.72 -0.60
N GLY A 373 -4.84 -5.46 -1.04
CA GLY A 373 -4.25 -5.11 -2.33
C GLY A 373 -2.76 -5.45 -2.40
N TRP A 374 -1.98 -5.17 -1.36
CA TRP A 374 -0.55 -5.53 -1.34
C TRP A 374 -0.35 -7.04 -1.43
N CYS A 375 -1.15 -7.83 -0.70
CA CYS A 375 -1.10 -9.29 -0.79
C CYS A 375 -1.46 -9.77 -2.20
N ALA A 376 -2.55 -9.26 -2.81
CA ALA A 376 -2.93 -9.62 -4.17
C ALA A 376 -1.82 -9.35 -5.17
N HIS A 377 -1.21 -8.16 -5.13
CA HIS A 377 -0.10 -7.78 -5.99
C HIS A 377 1.16 -8.60 -5.74
N ALA A 378 1.47 -8.94 -4.48
CA ALA A 378 2.61 -9.78 -4.15
C ALA A 378 2.42 -11.23 -4.67
N LEU A 379 1.21 -11.79 -4.54
CA LEU A 379 0.88 -13.11 -5.08
C LEU A 379 0.97 -13.14 -6.62
N GLU A 380 0.48 -12.11 -7.30
CA GLU A 380 0.59 -11.99 -8.76
C GLU A 380 2.06 -11.90 -9.19
N GLN A 381 2.88 -11.10 -8.50
CA GLN A 381 4.31 -11.00 -8.78
C GLN A 381 5.05 -12.31 -8.52
N ALA A 382 4.73 -13.01 -7.44
CA ALA A 382 5.32 -14.31 -7.13
C ALA A 382 4.98 -15.37 -8.19
N ALA A 383 3.75 -15.33 -8.74
CA ALA A 383 3.34 -16.21 -9.84
C ALA A 383 4.13 -15.94 -11.14
N ALA A 384 4.46 -14.69 -11.41
CA ALA A 384 5.24 -14.30 -12.58
C ALA A 384 6.70 -14.80 -12.53
N ARG A 385 7.25 -15.10 -11.34
CA ARG A 385 8.64 -15.59 -11.12
C ARG A 385 9.72 -14.75 -11.81
N ARG A 386 9.56 -13.43 -11.85
CA ARG A 386 10.50 -12.51 -12.50
C ARG A 386 11.01 -11.49 -11.51
N LEU A 387 12.34 -11.43 -11.36
CA LEU A 387 13.02 -10.42 -10.53
C LEU A 387 12.90 -9.04 -11.18
N ILE A 388 12.47 -8.05 -10.43
CA ILE A 388 12.48 -6.63 -10.83
C ILE A 388 13.87 -6.08 -10.49
N ARG A 389 14.71 -5.88 -11.50
CA ARG A 389 16.10 -5.42 -11.37
C ARG A 389 16.44 -4.42 -12.48
N PRO A 390 16.07 -3.15 -12.33
CA PRO A 390 16.46 -2.11 -13.29
C PRO A 390 17.98 -1.86 -13.26
N SER A 391 18.51 -1.27 -14.33
CA SER A 391 19.89 -0.78 -14.42
C SER A 391 19.98 0.66 -13.94
N ALA A 392 21.16 1.06 -13.44
CA ALA A 392 21.47 2.44 -13.13
C ALA A 392 22.56 2.96 -14.08
N ARG A 393 22.46 4.25 -14.45
CA ARG A 393 23.54 4.95 -15.13
C ARG A 393 24.44 5.60 -14.09
N TYR A 394 25.69 5.15 -14.02
CA TYR A 394 26.69 5.78 -13.17
C TYR A 394 27.04 7.19 -13.69
N THR A 395 27.04 8.18 -12.82
CA THR A 395 27.32 9.59 -13.14
C THR A 395 28.49 10.16 -12.32
N GLY A 396 29.17 9.35 -11.55
CA GLY A 396 30.36 9.75 -10.80
C GLY A 396 31.62 9.83 -11.67
N PRO A 397 32.79 10.05 -11.05
CA PRO A 397 34.08 10.08 -11.76
C PRO A 397 34.35 8.79 -12.53
N ALA A 398 35.03 8.89 -13.67
CA ALA A 398 35.32 7.73 -14.49
C ALA A 398 36.19 6.69 -13.72
N PRO A 399 35.83 5.38 -13.74
CA PRO A 399 36.71 4.32 -13.26
C PRO A 399 37.75 3.97 -14.34
N ALA A 400 38.94 3.35 -14.04
CA ALA A 400 39.40 3.03 -12.71
C ALA A 400 40.61 3.95 -12.37
N VAL A 401 40.53 4.54 -11.19
CA VAL A 401 41.69 5.24 -10.62
C VAL A 401 42.38 4.28 -9.68
N PRO A 402 43.74 4.17 -9.70
CA PRO A 402 44.48 3.39 -8.72
C PRO A 402 44.07 3.78 -7.29
N VAL A 403 43.90 2.80 -6.42
CA VAL A 403 43.62 3.09 -5.00
C VAL A 403 44.89 3.64 -4.36
N PRO A 404 44.90 4.91 -3.87
CA PRO A 404 46.07 5.45 -3.22
C PRO A 404 46.33 4.75 -1.91
N THR A 405 47.62 4.66 -1.49
CA THR A 405 47.98 4.18 -0.15
C THR A 405 47.44 5.12 0.92
N ILE A 406 47.32 4.64 2.18
CA ILE A 406 46.83 5.48 3.29
C ILE A 406 47.76 6.71 3.53
N GLU A 407 49.03 6.55 3.20
CA GLU A 407 50.07 7.62 3.35
C GLU A 407 49.98 8.70 2.26
N GLU A 408 49.26 8.40 1.15
CA GLU A 408 49.08 9.31 0.01
C GLU A 408 47.77 10.14 0.07
N ARG A 409 47.02 10.06 1.20
CA ARG A 409 45.76 10.82 1.40
C ARG A 409 45.95 12.09 2.16
#